data_d549e80a30f98a7447be6beee36fd291
#
_entry.id   d549e80a30f98a7447be6beee36fd291
#
_cell.length_a   1.000
_cell.length_b   1.000
_cell.length_c   1.000
_cell.angle_alpha   90.00
_cell.angle_beta   90.00
_cell.angle_gamma   90.00
#
_symmetry.space_group_name_H-M   'P 1'
#
loop_
_entity.id
_entity.type
_entity.pdbx_description
1 polymer ?
#
loop_
_entity_poly.entity_id
_entity_poly.type
_entity_poly.pdbx_seq_one_letter_code
_entity_poly.pdbx_strand_id
1 'polypeptide(L)'
;MKIKQDGIAPNAGRLLWAGFTAILAAGVGFGVRGGILANWATEFGFTGAQLGSIGAAGLLGFCPGIILGGLVVDKLGYGKLVFAAFLFHVLSAFITFGAVSGQPQDTAFQFLFWGTFTFAIANGVLEAVSNPLVATLFPNNRTHYLNILHASWPLGLVFGGLIGWTMGDLNWKIQLALFLIPTFVYGVMFMGQKMPKSEASEKGLSFGEMMKDVGILGGLVVCLLIGMFINFAGGV
;
A
#
# COMPACT_ATOMS: atom_id res chain seq x y z
N MET A 1 -20.80 -0.11 22.60
CA MET A 1 -19.96 -0.05 21.39
C MET A 1 -19.04 -1.27 21.40
N LYS A 2 -19.37 -2.30 20.62
CA LYS A 2 -18.78 -3.67 20.67
C LYS A 2 -17.25 -3.72 20.45
N ILE A 3 -16.69 -2.83 19.64
CA ILE A 3 -15.23 -2.84 19.30
C ILE A 3 -14.31 -2.83 20.54
N LYS A 4 -14.70 -2.09 21.60
CA LYS A 4 -13.91 -2.05 22.85
C LYS A 4 -14.00 -3.33 23.68
N GLN A 5 -15.03 -4.15 23.46
CA GLN A 5 -15.25 -5.40 24.19
C GLN A 5 -14.59 -6.60 23.49
N ASP A 6 -14.45 -6.53 22.15
CA ASP A 6 -13.94 -7.62 21.34
C ASP A 6 -12.41 -7.60 21.16
N GLY A 7 -11.78 -6.42 21.34
CA GLY A 7 -10.34 -6.26 21.17
C GLY A 7 -9.55 -6.57 22.44
N ILE A 8 -8.41 -7.24 22.29
CA ILE A 8 -7.53 -7.63 23.40
C ILE A 8 -6.69 -6.46 23.98
N ALA A 9 -6.63 -5.32 23.29
CA ALA A 9 -5.87 -4.15 23.73
C ALA A 9 -6.78 -2.95 23.94
N PRO A 10 -6.47 -2.06 24.92
CA PRO A 10 -7.30 -0.88 25.19
C PRO A 10 -7.45 0.07 23.99
N ASN A 11 -6.46 0.07 23.09
CA ASN A 11 -6.42 0.90 21.87
C ASN A 11 -6.76 0.11 20.59
N ALA A 12 -7.30 -1.11 20.69
CA ALA A 12 -7.62 -1.98 19.55
C ALA A 12 -8.51 -1.28 18.52
N GLY A 13 -9.55 -0.56 18.97
CA GLY A 13 -10.42 0.20 18.07
C GLY A 13 -9.69 1.33 17.32
N ARG A 14 -8.76 2.03 17.98
CA ARG A 14 -7.94 3.05 17.31
C ARG A 14 -7.01 2.44 16.27
N LEU A 15 -6.37 1.33 16.58
CA LEU A 15 -5.48 0.62 15.66
C LEU A 15 -6.25 0.03 14.45
N LEU A 16 -7.46 -0.48 14.67
CA LEU A 16 -8.34 -0.92 13.57
C LEU A 16 -8.63 0.23 12.60
N TRP A 17 -9.09 1.38 13.11
CA TRP A 17 -9.43 2.52 12.26
C TRP A 17 -8.19 3.17 11.64
N ALA A 18 -7.04 3.12 12.30
CA ALA A 18 -5.77 3.54 11.71
C ALA A 18 -5.36 2.63 10.53
N GLY A 19 -5.48 1.30 10.68
CA GLY A 19 -5.29 0.34 9.60
C GLY A 19 -6.29 0.54 8.46
N PHE A 20 -7.58 0.73 8.78
CA PHE A 20 -8.62 1.06 7.81
C PHE A 20 -8.25 2.30 6.99
N THR A 21 -7.83 3.39 7.66
CA THR A 21 -7.45 4.63 6.97
C THR A 21 -6.18 4.46 6.14
N ALA A 22 -5.23 3.62 6.58
CA ALA A 22 -4.02 3.33 5.83
C ALA A 22 -4.32 2.58 4.51
N ILE A 23 -5.17 1.56 4.58
CA ILE A 23 -5.61 0.82 3.37
C ILE A 23 -6.54 1.69 2.50
N LEU A 24 -7.36 2.56 3.11
CA LEU A 24 -8.14 3.57 2.38
C LEU A 24 -7.21 4.52 1.60
N ALA A 25 -6.12 5.01 2.21
CA ALA A 25 -5.15 5.89 1.54
C ALA A 25 -4.51 5.19 0.33
N ALA A 26 -4.20 3.89 0.44
CA ALA A 26 -3.75 3.07 -0.66
C ALA A 26 -4.78 3.02 -1.80
N GLY A 27 -6.05 2.79 -1.47
CA GLY A 27 -7.16 2.79 -2.44
C GLY A 27 -7.34 4.14 -3.12
N VAL A 28 -7.37 5.24 -2.35
CA VAL A 28 -7.47 6.62 -2.89
C VAL A 28 -6.32 6.91 -3.83
N GLY A 29 -5.09 6.64 -3.41
CA GLY A 29 -3.92 6.91 -4.25
C GLY A 29 -3.88 6.06 -5.53
N PHE A 30 -4.40 4.83 -5.49
CA PHE A 30 -4.54 3.98 -6.66
C PHE A 30 -5.64 4.50 -7.61
N GLY A 31 -6.81 4.85 -7.05
CA GLY A 31 -7.94 5.39 -7.81
C GLY A 31 -7.61 6.72 -8.49
N VAL A 32 -6.93 7.64 -7.78
CA VAL A 32 -6.49 8.92 -8.38
C VAL A 32 -5.51 8.67 -9.52
N ARG A 33 -4.51 7.79 -9.35
CA ARG A 33 -3.54 7.48 -10.43
C ARG A 33 -4.23 6.92 -11.67
N GLY A 34 -5.22 6.05 -11.50
CA GLY A 34 -6.06 5.59 -12.62
C GLY A 34 -6.79 6.73 -13.33
N GLY A 35 -7.34 7.67 -12.57
CA GLY A 35 -8.08 8.82 -13.09
C GLY A 35 -7.23 9.81 -13.88
N ILE A 36 -5.95 10.00 -13.49
CA ILE A 36 -5.05 11.00 -14.11
C ILE A 36 -4.19 10.44 -15.26
N LEU A 37 -4.33 9.17 -15.65
CA LEU A 37 -3.57 8.61 -16.78
C LEU A 37 -3.78 9.39 -18.08
N ALA A 38 -4.99 9.84 -18.35
CA ALA A 38 -5.29 10.65 -19.53
C ALA A 38 -4.58 12.01 -19.50
N ASN A 39 -4.44 12.62 -18.32
CA ASN A 39 -3.67 13.85 -18.15
C ASN A 39 -2.20 13.63 -18.50
N TRP A 40 -1.60 12.52 -18.04
CA TRP A 40 -0.21 12.17 -18.37
C TRP A 40 -0.02 11.87 -19.86
N ALA A 41 -1.02 11.19 -20.50
CA ALA A 41 -1.00 10.98 -21.94
C ALA A 41 -0.91 12.29 -22.71
N THR A 42 -1.76 13.27 -22.35
CA THR A 42 -1.85 14.56 -23.02
C THR A 42 -0.62 15.45 -22.72
N GLU A 43 -0.18 15.50 -21.47
CA GLU A 43 0.90 16.41 -21.05
C GLU A 43 2.29 15.96 -21.53
N PHE A 44 2.54 14.64 -21.53
CA PHE A 44 3.86 14.08 -21.86
C PHE A 44 3.90 13.32 -23.19
N GLY A 45 2.76 13.19 -23.89
CA GLY A 45 2.70 12.47 -25.15
C GLY A 45 2.88 10.95 -25.04
N PHE A 46 2.56 10.35 -23.88
CA PHE A 46 2.75 8.91 -23.68
C PHE A 46 1.82 8.06 -24.52
N THR A 47 2.38 6.98 -25.04
CA THR A 47 1.62 5.90 -25.68
C THR A 47 0.83 5.09 -24.65
N GLY A 48 -0.20 4.35 -25.11
CA GLY A 48 -0.93 3.42 -24.26
C GLY A 48 -0.03 2.37 -23.60
N ALA A 49 1.02 1.91 -24.27
CA ALA A 49 1.99 0.97 -23.70
C ALA A 49 2.80 1.57 -22.54
N GLN A 50 3.25 2.83 -22.68
CA GLN A 50 3.96 3.53 -21.61
C GLN A 50 3.05 3.79 -20.41
N LEU A 51 1.81 4.21 -20.63
CA LEU A 51 0.82 4.36 -19.54
C LEU A 51 0.50 3.03 -18.86
N GLY A 52 0.38 1.96 -19.65
CA GLY A 52 0.23 0.60 -19.12
C GLY A 52 1.41 0.18 -18.25
N SER A 53 2.64 0.50 -18.66
CA SER A 53 3.86 0.22 -17.86
C SER A 53 3.88 1.02 -16.54
N ILE A 54 3.50 2.31 -16.56
CA ILE A 54 3.36 3.12 -15.35
C ILE A 54 2.29 2.53 -14.42
N GLY A 55 1.14 2.10 -14.97
CA GLY A 55 0.10 1.43 -14.20
C GLY A 55 0.56 0.10 -13.61
N ALA A 56 1.31 -0.71 -14.40
CA ALA A 56 1.86 -1.98 -13.97
C ALA A 56 2.90 -1.83 -12.83
N ALA A 57 3.62 -0.70 -12.76
CA ALA A 57 4.51 -0.40 -11.63
C ALA A 57 3.77 -0.44 -10.28
N GLY A 58 2.45 -0.17 -10.27
CA GLY A 58 1.58 -0.31 -9.10
C GLY A 58 1.45 -1.76 -8.61
N LEU A 59 1.48 -2.74 -9.48
CA LEU A 59 1.49 -4.16 -9.11
C LEU A 59 2.90 -4.65 -8.80
N LEU A 60 3.89 -4.21 -9.59
CA LEU A 60 5.28 -4.61 -9.45
C LEU A 60 5.89 -4.17 -8.11
N GLY A 61 5.56 -2.98 -7.62
CA GLY A 61 6.01 -2.51 -6.30
C GLY A 61 5.27 -3.18 -5.14
N PHE A 62 3.99 -3.55 -5.34
CA PHE A 62 3.18 -4.19 -4.29
C PHE A 62 3.77 -5.55 -3.87
N CYS A 63 4.14 -6.39 -4.82
CA CYS A 63 4.68 -7.72 -4.53
C CYS A 63 5.94 -7.68 -3.64
N PRO A 64 7.02 -6.96 -3.98
CA PRO A 64 8.17 -6.86 -3.08
C PRO A 64 7.82 -6.17 -1.76
N GLY A 65 6.91 -5.19 -1.77
CA GLY A 65 6.45 -4.51 -0.55
C GLY A 65 5.82 -5.49 0.45
N ILE A 66 4.88 -6.34 0.01
CA ILE A 66 4.23 -7.31 0.89
C ILE A 66 5.18 -8.43 1.31
N ILE A 67 6.03 -8.93 0.40
CA ILE A 67 7.01 -9.99 0.71
C ILE A 67 8.03 -9.49 1.73
N LEU A 68 8.70 -8.38 1.44
CA LEU A 68 9.73 -7.83 2.33
C LEU A 68 9.11 -7.38 3.66
N GLY A 69 7.94 -6.74 3.63
CA GLY A 69 7.19 -6.37 4.84
C GLY A 69 6.89 -7.59 5.71
N GLY A 70 6.37 -8.66 5.11
CA GLY A 70 6.07 -9.92 5.80
C GLY A 70 7.31 -10.59 6.40
N LEU A 71 8.43 -10.60 5.68
CA LEU A 71 9.68 -11.20 6.16
C LEU A 71 10.29 -10.49 7.38
N VAL A 72 10.08 -9.18 7.50
CA VAL A 72 10.73 -8.38 8.54
C VAL A 72 9.77 -7.93 9.65
N VAL A 73 8.46 -8.12 9.50
CA VAL A 73 7.45 -7.64 10.46
C VAL A 73 7.68 -8.18 11.86
N ASP A 74 8.04 -9.46 11.98
CA ASP A 74 8.26 -10.11 13.27
C ASP A 74 9.51 -9.59 14.01
N LYS A 75 10.52 -9.13 13.24
CA LYS A 75 11.77 -8.57 13.78
C LYS A 75 11.67 -7.08 14.08
N LEU A 76 11.07 -6.31 13.16
CA LEU A 76 10.99 -4.85 13.26
C LEU A 76 9.78 -4.39 14.05
N GLY A 77 8.71 -5.18 14.04
CA GLY A 77 7.42 -4.86 14.64
C GLY A 77 6.56 -3.95 13.75
N TYR A 78 5.26 -3.99 13.97
CA TYR A 78 4.26 -3.27 13.18
C TYR A 78 4.53 -1.76 13.07
N GLY A 79 4.92 -1.11 14.18
CA GLY A 79 5.06 0.36 14.24
C GLY A 79 6.12 0.92 13.29
N LYS A 80 7.29 0.27 13.22
CA LYS A 80 8.37 0.73 12.33
C LYS A 80 8.00 0.56 10.86
N LEU A 81 7.28 -0.52 10.52
CA LEU A 81 6.86 -0.79 9.15
C LEU A 81 5.75 0.16 8.71
N VAL A 82 4.78 0.48 9.58
CA VAL A 82 3.78 1.52 9.27
C VAL A 82 4.46 2.86 9.03
N PHE A 83 5.45 3.22 9.85
CA PHE A 83 6.21 4.45 9.65
C PHE A 83 6.99 4.45 8.34
N ALA A 84 7.63 3.33 7.99
CA ALA A 84 8.29 3.17 6.69
C ALA A 84 7.30 3.31 5.52
N ALA A 85 6.14 2.66 5.60
CA ALA A 85 5.10 2.78 4.58
C ALA A 85 4.58 4.23 4.45
N PHE A 86 4.41 4.93 5.57
CA PHE A 86 4.07 6.35 5.57
C PHE A 86 5.12 7.18 4.81
N LEU A 87 6.40 6.97 5.10
CA LEU A 87 7.48 7.67 4.41
C LEU A 87 7.51 7.34 2.91
N PHE A 88 7.30 6.07 2.53
CA PHE A 88 7.22 5.66 1.12
C PHE A 88 6.02 6.28 0.40
N HIS A 89 4.86 6.41 1.06
CA HIS A 89 3.71 7.13 0.48
C HIS A 89 4.04 8.60 0.22
N VAL A 90 4.61 9.29 1.20
CA VAL A 90 5.03 10.69 1.04
C VAL A 90 6.10 10.82 -0.04
N LEU A 91 7.14 9.98 0.01
CA LEU A 91 8.21 9.95 -0.99
C LEU A 91 7.68 9.71 -2.40
N SER A 92 6.71 8.79 -2.56
CA SER A 92 6.09 8.49 -3.84
C SER A 92 5.45 9.72 -4.49
N ALA A 93 4.81 10.58 -3.68
CA ALA A 93 4.24 11.83 -4.17
C ALA A 93 5.33 12.77 -4.67
N PHE A 94 6.39 12.97 -3.89
CA PHE A 94 7.51 13.83 -4.29
C PHE A 94 8.19 13.33 -5.57
N ILE A 95 8.44 12.03 -5.69
CA ILE A 95 9.01 11.45 -6.92
C ILE A 95 8.06 11.73 -8.09
N THR A 96 6.76 11.43 -7.95
CA THR A 96 5.78 11.65 -9.02
C THR A 96 5.68 13.13 -9.41
N PHE A 97 5.76 14.07 -8.46
CA PHE A 97 5.77 15.52 -8.74
C PHE A 97 7.02 16.00 -9.47
N GLY A 98 8.09 15.19 -9.50
CA GLY A 98 9.28 15.44 -10.32
C GLY A 98 9.00 15.41 -11.83
N ALA A 99 7.90 14.80 -12.28
CA ALA A 99 7.45 14.92 -13.65
C ALA A 99 6.88 16.34 -13.88
N VAL A 100 7.49 17.10 -14.78
CA VAL A 100 7.09 18.48 -15.10
C VAL A 100 6.99 18.67 -16.62
N SER A 101 6.08 19.54 -17.04
CA SER A 101 5.88 19.87 -18.46
C SER A 101 7.18 20.40 -19.09
N GLY A 102 7.43 20.02 -20.33
CA GLY A 102 8.60 20.48 -21.09
C GLY A 102 9.91 19.72 -20.83
N GLN A 103 9.94 18.77 -19.87
CA GLN A 103 11.10 17.86 -19.74
C GLN A 103 11.06 16.73 -20.79
N PRO A 104 12.21 16.06 -21.07
CA PRO A 104 12.23 14.90 -21.96
C PRO A 104 11.22 13.83 -21.53
N GLN A 105 10.53 13.22 -22.49
CA GLN A 105 9.49 12.22 -22.23
C GLN A 105 10.00 11.06 -21.36
N ASP A 106 11.20 10.56 -21.64
CA ASP A 106 11.81 9.47 -20.85
C ASP A 106 12.04 9.87 -19.38
N THR A 107 12.41 11.14 -19.14
CA THR A 107 12.60 11.64 -17.77
C THR A 107 11.26 11.69 -17.03
N ALA A 108 10.21 12.22 -17.68
CA ALA A 108 8.87 12.22 -17.10
C ALA A 108 8.38 10.79 -16.83
N PHE A 109 8.60 9.86 -17.77
CA PHE A 109 8.28 8.45 -17.61
C PHE A 109 8.94 7.85 -16.36
N GLN A 110 10.24 8.06 -16.15
CA GLN A 110 10.96 7.55 -14.99
C GLN A 110 10.37 8.08 -13.67
N PHE A 111 10.06 9.37 -13.58
CA PHE A 111 9.43 9.92 -12.38
C PHE A 111 8.06 9.31 -12.10
N LEU A 112 7.21 9.13 -13.11
CA LEU A 112 5.88 8.55 -12.94
C LEU A 112 5.94 7.06 -12.63
N PHE A 113 6.83 6.31 -13.30
CA PHE A 113 7.04 4.88 -13.06
C PHE A 113 7.55 4.64 -11.63
N TRP A 114 8.66 5.25 -11.26
CA TRP A 114 9.26 5.04 -9.93
C TRP A 114 8.42 5.63 -8.80
N GLY A 115 7.72 6.73 -9.05
CA GLY A 115 6.75 7.28 -8.10
C GLY A 115 5.60 6.31 -7.84
N THR A 116 5.04 5.68 -8.89
CA THR A 116 3.99 4.67 -8.77
C THR A 116 4.51 3.38 -8.13
N PHE A 117 5.71 2.94 -8.50
CA PHE A 117 6.37 1.78 -7.89
C PHE A 117 6.59 1.97 -6.38
N THR A 118 7.14 3.13 -5.97
CA THR A 118 7.36 3.47 -4.56
C THR A 118 6.06 3.52 -3.77
N PHE A 119 5.00 4.09 -4.36
CA PHE A 119 3.64 4.06 -3.79
C PHE A 119 3.18 2.63 -3.55
N ALA A 120 3.39 1.76 -4.51
CA ALA A 120 2.97 0.37 -4.42
C ALA A 120 3.76 -0.44 -3.38
N ILE A 121 5.06 -0.16 -3.21
CA ILE A 121 5.84 -0.74 -2.08
C ILE A 121 5.18 -0.38 -0.75
N ALA A 122 4.80 0.90 -0.55
CA ALA A 122 4.12 1.33 0.67
C ALA A 122 2.83 0.53 0.91
N ASN A 123 2.02 0.33 -0.13
CA ASN A 123 0.78 -0.45 -0.06
C ASN A 123 1.05 -1.90 0.34
N GLY A 124 2.06 -2.55 -0.26
CA GLY A 124 2.44 -3.91 0.09
C GLY A 124 2.90 -4.05 1.55
N VAL A 125 3.69 -3.09 2.05
CA VAL A 125 4.11 -3.04 3.45
C VAL A 125 2.91 -2.84 4.37
N LEU A 126 1.95 -1.97 4.02
CA LEU A 126 0.73 -1.77 4.82
C LEU A 126 -0.12 -3.04 4.90
N GLU A 127 -0.25 -3.79 3.81
CA GLU A 127 -0.97 -5.09 3.81
C GLU A 127 -0.26 -6.11 4.70
N ALA A 128 1.07 -6.20 4.61
CA ALA A 128 1.87 -7.09 5.46
C ALA A 128 1.74 -6.78 6.96
N VAL A 129 1.39 -5.54 7.31
CA VAL A 129 1.21 -5.09 8.70
C VAL A 129 -0.25 -5.15 9.14
N SER A 130 -1.17 -4.56 8.37
CA SER A 130 -2.54 -4.29 8.83
C SER A 130 -3.34 -5.57 9.02
N ASN A 131 -3.14 -6.57 8.16
CA ASN A 131 -3.84 -7.84 8.27
C ASN A 131 -3.49 -8.61 9.56
N PRO A 132 -2.21 -8.94 9.83
CA PRO A 132 -1.86 -9.66 11.05
C PRO A 132 -2.11 -8.80 12.31
N LEU A 133 -1.94 -7.47 12.24
CA LEU A 133 -2.26 -6.58 13.36
C LEU A 133 -3.73 -6.70 13.76
N VAL A 134 -4.66 -6.59 12.80
CA VAL A 134 -6.11 -6.69 13.06
C VAL A 134 -6.48 -8.10 13.53
N ALA A 135 -5.92 -9.13 12.91
CA ALA A 135 -6.14 -10.53 13.31
C ALA A 135 -5.69 -10.79 14.77
N THR A 136 -4.54 -10.22 15.17
CA THR A 136 -4.03 -10.31 16.54
C THR A 136 -4.90 -9.52 17.53
N LEU A 137 -5.37 -8.34 17.14
CA LEU A 137 -6.18 -7.48 18.01
C LEU A 137 -7.58 -8.05 18.29
N PHE A 138 -8.14 -8.84 17.38
CA PHE A 138 -9.51 -9.35 17.45
C PHE A 138 -9.57 -10.88 17.24
N PRO A 139 -8.94 -11.68 18.11
CA PRO A 139 -8.78 -13.12 17.89
C PRO A 139 -10.10 -13.88 17.82
N ASN A 140 -11.14 -13.43 18.53
CA ASN A 140 -12.43 -14.08 18.58
C ASN A 140 -13.34 -13.76 17.38
N ASN A 141 -13.08 -12.66 16.66
CA ASN A 141 -13.89 -12.15 15.54
C ASN A 141 -13.02 -11.73 14.35
N ARG A 142 -11.92 -12.43 14.08
CA ARG A 142 -10.92 -12.10 13.04
C ARG A 142 -11.54 -11.77 11.69
N THR A 143 -12.38 -12.67 11.18
CA THR A 143 -13.03 -12.52 9.86
C THR A 143 -13.88 -11.25 9.77
N HIS A 144 -14.62 -10.92 10.80
CA HIS A 144 -15.46 -9.72 10.84
C HIS A 144 -14.61 -8.45 10.71
N TYR A 145 -13.57 -8.33 11.53
CA TYR A 145 -12.73 -7.13 11.55
C TYR A 145 -11.79 -7.04 10.34
N LEU A 146 -11.33 -8.16 9.78
CA LEU A 146 -10.60 -8.18 8.52
C LEU A 146 -11.50 -7.75 7.34
N ASN A 147 -12.76 -8.16 7.31
CA ASN A 147 -13.69 -7.69 6.29
C ASN A 147 -13.93 -6.16 6.38
N ILE A 148 -14.02 -5.61 7.60
CA ILE A 148 -14.07 -4.15 7.79
C ILE A 148 -12.81 -3.51 7.24
N LEU A 149 -11.63 -4.04 7.58
CA LEU A 149 -10.35 -3.53 7.09
C LEU A 149 -10.31 -3.53 5.55
N HIS A 150 -10.64 -4.65 4.92
CA HIS A 150 -10.57 -4.78 3.47
C HIS A 150 -11.64 -3.98 2.71
N ALA A 151 -12.77 -3.64 3.33
CA ALA A 151 -13.77 -2.74 2.73
C ALA A 151 -13.20 -1.33 2.49
N SER A 152 -12.14 -0.94 3.19
CA SER A 152 -11.53 0.38 3.05
C SER A 152 -10.84 0.58 1.69
N TRP A 153 -10.24 -0.47 1.09
CA TRP A 153 -9.57 -0.36 -0.19
C TRP A 153 -10.52 -0.01 -1.36
N PRO A 154 -11.60 -0.78 -1.61
CA PRO A 154 -12.56 -0.40 -2.64
C PRO A 154 -13.26 0.94 -2.35
N LEU A 155 -13.52 1.27 -1.07
CA LEU A 155 -14.01 2.60 -0.71
C LEU A 155 -13.03 3.70 -1.11
N GLY A 156 -11.72 3.46 -0.90
CA GLY A 156 -10.66 4.37 -1.34
C GLY A 156 -10.62 4.53 -2.86
N LEU A 157 -10.81 3.45 -3.63
CA LEU A 157 -10.92 3.52 -5.09
C LEU A 157 -12.09 4.41 -5.53
N VAL A 158 -13.25 4.31 -4.87
CA VAL A 158 -14.41 5.16 -5.15
C VAL A 158 -14.06 6.62 -4.90
N PHE A 159 -13.43 6.96 -3.77
CA PHE A 159 -13.01 8.34 -3.49
C PHE A 159 -11.97 8.84 -4.49
N GLY A 160 -11.00 8.02 -4.87
CA GLY A 160 -10.02 8.36 -5.90
C GLY A 160 -10.68 8.61 -7.27
N GLY A 161 -11.64 7.78 -7.65
CA GLY A 161 -12.45 7.98 -8.87
C GLY A 161 -13.29 9.24 -8.83
N LEU A 162 -13.91 9.55 -7.69
CA LEU A 162 -14.68 10.78 -7.49
C LEU A 162 -13.79 12.03 -7.59
N ILE A 163 -12.57 12.00 -7.08
CA ILE A 163 -11.58 13.08 -7.26
C ILE A 163 -11.33 13.30 -8.76
N GLY A 164 -11.04 12.24 -9.53
CA GLY A 164 -10.82 12.33 -10.96
C GLY A 164 -12.04 12.87 -11.71
N TRP A 165 -13.25 12.43 -11.33
CA TRP A 165 -14.49 12.88 -11.95
C TRP A 165 -14.85 14.33 -11.63
N THR A 166 -14.73 14.75 -10.37
CA THR A 166 -15.16 16.10 -9.94
C THR A 166 -14.09 17.17 -10.15
N MET A 167 -12.82 16.77 -10.22
CA MET A 167 -11.65 17.66 -10.28
C MET A 167 -10.82 17.43 -11.56
N GLY A 168 -11.37 16.75 -12.57
CA GLY A 168 -10.64 16.40 -13.80
C GLY A 168 -10.03 17.59 -14.53
N ASP A 169 -10.63 18.78 -14.42
CA ASP A 169 -10.14 20.02 -15.01
C ASP A 169 -8.96 20.65 -14.24
N LEU A 170 -8.69 20.18 -13.00
CA LEU A 170 -7.57 20.66 -12.23
C LEU A 170 -6.26 19.97 -12.63
N ASN A 171 -5.16 20.65 -12.37
CA ASN A 171 -3.83 20.05 -12.53
C ASN A 171 -3.75 18.70 -11.81
N TRP A 172 -3.28 17.67 -12.50
CA TRP A 172 -3.19 16.31 -11.97
C TRP A 172 -2.34 16.20 -10.70
N LYS A 173 -1.37 17.10 -10.48
CA LYS A 173 -0.58 17.15 -9.25
C LYS A 173 -1.43 17.50 -8.04
N ILE A 174 -2.43 18.39 -8.21
CA ILE A 174 -3.39 18.72 -7.15
C ILE A 174 -4.26 17.51 -6.84
N GLN A 175 -4.79 16.85 -7.87
CA GLN A 175 -5.58 15.63 -7.70
C GLN A 175 -4.78 14.56 -6.97
N LEU A 176 -3.52 14.32 -7.39
CA LEU A 176 -2.64 13.36 -6.75
C LEU A 176 -2.34 13.74 -5.30
N ALA A 177 -2.10 15.03 -5.00
CA ALA A 177 -1.81 15.48 -3.64
C ALA A 177 -2.91 15.14 -2.63
N LEU A 178 -4.16 14.98 -3.07
CA LEU A 178 -5.29 14.68 -2.19
C LEU A 178 -5.16 13.30 -1.50
N PHE A 179 -4.44 12.32 -2.08
CA PHE A 179 -4.21 11.06 -1.39
C PHE A 179 -3.31 11.21 -0.16
N LEU A 180 -2.55 12.29 -0.07
CA LEU A 180 -1.75 12.59 1.12
C LEU A 180 -2.62 12.92 2.34
N ILE A 181 -3.86 13.38 2.15
CA ILE A 181 -4.77 13.67 3.27
C ILE A 181 -4.99 12.40 4.12
N PRO A 182 -5.57 11.29 3.59
CA PRO A 182 -5.71 10.08 4.37
C PRO A 182 -4.35 9.48 4.78
N THR A 183 -3.28 9.72 4.03
CA THR A 183 -1.91 9.31 4.39
C THR A 183 -1.46 9.98 5.68
N PHE A 184 -1.57 11.29 5.82
CA PHE A 184 -1.24 11.99 7.05
C PHE A 184 -2.18 11.62 8.20
N VAL A 185 -3.47 11.40 7.91
CA VAL A 185 -4.44 10.98 8.92
C VAL A 185 -4.02 9.65 9.54
N TYR A 186 -3.72 8.61 8.74
CA TYR A 186 -3.29 7.34 9.33
C TYR A 186 -1.94 7.46 10.04
N GLY A 187 -1.01 8.27 9.53
CA GLY A 187 0.27 8.55 10.18
C GLY A 187 0.07 9.08 11.60
N VAL A 188 -0.80 10.08 11.77
CA VAL A 188 -1.16 10.64 13.08
C VAL A 188 -1.91 9.62 13.95
N MET A 189 -2.82 8.83 13.37
CA MET A 189 -3.56 7.82 14.12
C MET A 189 -2.66 6.74 14.72
N PHE A 190 -1.62 6.32 14.00
CA PHE A 190 -0.64 5.33 14.49
C PHE A 190 0.41 5.95 15.43
N MET A 191 0.64 7.25 15.36
CA MET A 191 1.67 7.93 16.16
C MET A 191 1.48 7.69 17.66
N GLY A 192 2.54 7.26 18.34
CA GLY A 192 2.54 7.02 19.78
C GLY A 192 1.71 5.83 20.25
N GLN A 193 1.18 5.00 19.33
CA GLN A 193 0.39 3.84 19.73
C GLN A 193 1.28 2.67 20.13
N LYS A 194 0.91 2.02 21.25
CA LYS A 194 1.47 0.71 21.63
C LYS A 194 0.82 -0.35 20.75
N MET A 195 1.63 -1.10 20.03
CA MET A 195 1.18 -2.19 19.17
C MET A 195 1.49 -3.54 19.81
N PRO A 196 0.64 -4.56 19.63
CA PRO A 196 0.94 -5.91 20.09
C PRO A 196 2.16 -6.45 19.34
N LYS A 197 2.79 -7.49 19.89
CA LYS A 197 3.73 -8.30 19.13
C LYS A 197 2.95 -9.16 18.13
N SER A 198 3.61 -9.57 17.05
CA SER A 198 3.02 -10.55 16.14
C SER A 198 2.92 -11.93 16.82
N GLU A 199 1.97 -12.75 16.39
CA GLU A 199 1.80 -14.11 16.94
C GLU A 199 3.09 -14.95 16.79
N ALA A 200 3.81 -14.79 15.66
CA ALA A 200 5.08 -15.49 15.44
C ALA A 200 6.17 -15.01 16.40
N SER A 201 6.24 -13.70 16.65
CA SER A 201 7.19 -13.12 17.60
C SER A 201 6.88 -13.51 19.05
N GLU A 202 5.59 -13.63 19.42
CA GLU A 202 5.19 -14.11 20.76
C GLU A 202 5.54 -15.58 20.99
N LYS A 203 5.37 -16.40 19.95
CA LYS A 203 5.69 -17.85 20.01
C LYS A 203 7.17 -18.14 19.82
N GLY A 204 8.00 -17.12 19.50
CA GLY A 204 9.43 -17.27 19.25
C GLY A 204 9.75 -18.13 18.01
N LEU A 205 8.84 -18.20 17.04
CA LEU A 205 9.00 -19.00 15.82
C LEU A 205 10.16 -18.46 14.98
N SER A 206 11.04 -19.36 14.55
CA SER A 206 12.08 -19.02 13.59
C SER A 206 11.49 -18.91 12.18
N PHE A 207 12.16 -18.15 11.29
CA PHE A 207 11.76 -18.05 9.88
C PHE A 207 11.65 -19.43 9.20
N GLY A 208 12.56 -20.37 9.54
CA GLY A 208 12.52 -21.73 8.98
C GLY A 208 11.28 -22.52 9.43
N GLU A 209 10.79 -22.30 10.65
CA GLU A 209 9.55 -22.94 11.15
C GLU A 209 8.33 -22.34 10.46
N MET A 210 8.27 -21.01 10.29
CA MET A 210 7.19 -20.36 9.55
C MET A 210 7.13 -20.82 8.08
N MET A 211 8.28 -21.01 7.42
CA MET A 211 8.34 -21.50 6.04
C MET A 211 7.85 -22.96 5.89
N LYS A 212 7.99 -23.80 6.93
CA LYS A 212 7.43 -25.15 6.91
C LYS A 212 5.89 -25.13 6.85
N ASP A 213 5.27 -24.17 7.53
CA ASP A 213 3.80 -24.04 7.56
C ASP A 213 3.22 -23.48 6.25
N VAL A 214 4.00 -22.74 5.45
CA VAL A 214 3.59 -22.22 4.14
C VAL A 214 3.35 -23.36 3.14
N GLY A 215 4.04 -24.48 3.30
CA GLY A 215 3.93 -25.68 2.47
C GLY A 215 4.45 -25.49 1.04
N ILE A 216 4.51 -26.60 0.29
CA ILE A 216 5.04 -26.66 -1.07
C ILE A 216 4.25 -25.75 -2.03
N LEU A 217 2.92 -25.76 -1.94
CA LEU A 217 2.05 -24.94 -2.79
C LEU A 217 2.29 -23.43 -2.59
N GLY A 218 2.40 -22.97 -1.34
CA GLY A 218 2.73 -21.58 -1.04
C GLY A 218 4.10 -21.19 -1.56
N GLY A 219 5.10 -22.05 -1.39
CA GLY A 219 6.44 -21.87 -1.95
C GLY A 219 6.44 -21.75 -3.48
N LEU A 220 5.68 -22.61 -4.17
CA LEU A 220 5.52 -22.54 -5.63
C LEU A 220 4.87 -21.24 -6.09
N VAL A 221 3.81 -20.79 -5.42
CA VAL A 221 3.15 -19.49 -5.71
C VAL A 221 4.13 -18.33 -5.58
N VAL A 222 4.90 -18.29 -4.49
CA VAL A 222 5.92 -17.24 -4.27
C VAL A 222 6.99 -17.29 -5.38
N CYS A 223 7.48 -18.49 -5.74
CA CYS A 223 8.46 -18.64 -6.83
C CYS A 223 7.90 -18.19 -8.18
N LEU A 224 6.63 -18.51 -8.49
CA LEU A 224 5.97 -18.06 -9.71
C LEU A 224 5.84 -16.54 -9.76
N LEU A 225 5.41 -15.91 -8.66
CA LEU A 225 5.28 -14.45 -8.57
C LEU A 225 6.63 -13.76 -8.72
N ILE A 226 7.70 -14.28 -8.09
CA ILE A 226 9.05 -13.77 -8.25
C ILE A 226 9.54 -13.97 -9.69
N GLY A 227 9.30 -15.13 -10.31
CA GLY A 227 9.64 -15.40 -11.69
C GLY A 227 8.93 -14.48 -12.67
N MET A 228 7.65 -14.23 -12.49
CA MET A 228 6.87 -13.24 -13.26
C MET A 228 7.43 -11.83 -13.10
N PHE A 229 7.78 -11.44 -11.87
CA PHE A 229 8.38 -10.14 -11.57
C PHE A 229 9.73 -9.97 -12.29
N ILE A 230 10.62 -10.96 -12.22
CA ILE A 230 11.94 -10.93 -12.88
C ILE A 230 11.81 -10.87 -14.40
N ASN A 231 10.90 -11.65 -15.01
CA ASN A 231 10.67 -11.61 -16.44
C ASN A 231 10.11 -10.26 -16.90
N PHE A 232 9.21 -9.67 -16.13
CA PHE A 232 8.67 -8.34 -16.44
C PHE A 232 9.73 -7.25 -16.28
N ALA A 233 10.50 -7.26 -15.19
CA ALA A 233 11.57 -6.30 -14.94
C ALA A 233 12.76 -6.43 -15.90
N GLY A 234 13.01 -7.63 -16.44
CA GLY A 234 14.03 -7.88 -17.44
C GLY A 234 13.61 -7.59 -18.88
N GLY A 235 12.31 -7.33 -19.11
CA GLY A 235 11.75 -6.99 -20.43
C GLY A 235 11.43 -5.50 -20.61
N VAL A 236 11.74 -4.66 -19.61
CA VAL A 236 11.65 -3.20 -19.62
C VAL A 236 13.05 -2.64 -19.69
#